data_16625ac66324360626fe665893f57146
#
_entry.id   16625ac66324360626fe665893f57146
#
_cell.length_a   1.000
_cell.length_b   1.000
_cell.length_c   1.000
_cell.angle_alpha   90.00
_cell.angle_beta   90.00
_cell.angle_gamma   90.00
#
_symmetry.space_group_name_H-M   'P 1'
#
loop_
_entity.id
_entity.type
_entity.pdbx_description
1 polymer ?
#
loop_
_entity_poly.entity_id
_entity_poly.type
_entity_poly.pdbx_seq_one_letter_code
_entity_poly.pdbx_strand_id
1 'polypeptide(L)'
;AYVRNYLDVLNVALAGPGPVDVENDEFHIHNPLDISDLATPVLLAALAPMMLRIAGELASGTILWMADERAIGEHVVPRITKAAENAGRPAPRVVAGVPVALCPNEDVDAAREWANVALGHAEYSPNYQRLLEHGDATDVGDILAAGGEAAVVKRLHSFRDAGVTDLAVRVLPLGRDRDERIASRAHTLAFLGSLCPEL
;
A
#
# COMPACT_ATOMS: atom_id res chain seq x y z
N ALA A 1 -2.50 -0.33 -22.58
CA ALA A 1 -2.14 -1.55 -23.30
C ALA A 1 -1.01 -2.29 -22.54
N TYR A 2 0.19 -1.76 -22.45
CA TYR A 2 1.39 -2.46 -21.94
C TYR A 2 1.21 -3.17 -20.57
N VAL A 3 0.69 -2.46 -19.54
CA VAL A 3 0.49 -3.05 -18.19
C VAL A 3 -0.50 -4.22 -18.22
N ARG A 4 -1.53 -4.18 -19.06
CA ARG A 4 -2.45 -5.32 -19.22
C ARG A 4 -1.73 -6.54 -19.78
N ASN A 5 -1.05 -6.34 -20.90
CA ASN A 5 -0.30 -7.41 -21.57
C ASN A 5 0.78 -8.01 -20.66
N TYR A 6 1.43 -7.17 -19.83
CA TYR A 6 2.38 -7.63 -18.82
C TYR A 6 1.70 -8.47 -17.72
N LEU A 7 0.54 -8.03 -17.21
CA LEU A 7 -0.21 -8.79 -16.21
C LEU A 7 -0.75 -10.11 -16.76
N ASP A 8 -1.11 -10.18 -18.04
CA ASP A 8 -1.51 -11.43 -18.68
C ASP A 8 -0.38 -12.47 -18.59
N VAL A 9 0.86 -12.08 -18.92
CA VAL A 9 2.04 -12.95 -18.78
C VAL A 9 2.29 -13.31 -17.33
N LEU A 10 2.29 -12.31 -16.44
CA LEU A 10 2.62 -12.51 -15.04
C LEU A 10 1.62 -13.43 -14.34
N ASN A 11 0.33 -13.27 -14.62
CA ASN A 11 -0.71 -14.12 -14.06
C ASN A 11 -0.58 -15.57 -14.49
N VAL A 12 -0.23 -15.84 -15.76
CA VAL A 12 0.03 -17.20 -16.22
C VAL A 12 1.28 -17.77 -15.56
N ALA A 13 2.37 -16.97 -15.48
CA ALA A 13 3.62 -17.41 -14.87
C ALA A 13 3.50 -17.72 -13.37
N LEU A 14 2.57 -17.06 -12.66
CA LEU A 14 2.35 -17.21 -11.22
C LEU A 14 1.11 -18.04 -10.86
N ALA A 15 0.42 -18.61 -11.85
CA ALA A 15 -0.79 -19.43 -11.61
C ALA A 15 -0.51 -20.79 -10.97
N GLY A 16 0.73 -21.25 -11.00
CA GLY A 16 1.15 -22.58 -10.52
C GLY A 16 2.06 -23.29 -11.53
N PRO A 17 2.29 -24.60 -11.34
CA PRO A 17 3.19 -25.35 -12.22
C PRO A 17 2.63 -25.44 -13.63
N GLY A 18 3.50 -25.27 -14.61
CA GLY A 18 3.16 -25.41 -16.03
C GLY A 18 3.92 -24.45 -16.94
N PRO A 19 3.79 -24.64 -18.25
CA PRO A 19 4.44 -23.77 -19.23
C PRO A 19 3.79 -22.39 -19.21
N VAL A 20 4.62 -21.38 -19.37
CA VAL A 20 4.15 -20.02 -19.66
C VAL A 20 4.00 -19.91 -21.17
N ASP A 21 2.76 -19.96 -21.64
CA ASP A 21 2.41 -19.83 -23.06
C ASP A 21 1.47 -18.65 -23.24
N VAL A 22 2.03 -17.50 -23.61
CA VAL A 22 1.28 -16.25 -23.77
C VAL A 22 1.72 -15.53 -25.02
N GLU A 23 0.75 -15.22 -25.84
CA GLU A 23 0.92 -14.38 -27.05
C GLU A 23 -0.06 -13.21 -27.00
N ASN A 24 0.48 -11.98 -26.99
CA ASN A 24 -0.30 -10.75 -27.07
C ASN A 24 0.52 -9.68 -27.83
N ASP A 25 -0.02 -8.46 -27.92
CA ASP A 25 0.55 -7.38 -28.74
C ASP A 25 1.98 -6.98 -28.32
N GLU A 26 2.39 -7.29 -27.07
CA GLU A 26 3.68 -6.84 -26.50
C GLU A 26 4.61 -8.01 -26.15
N PHE A 27 4.07 -9.20 -25.87
CA PHE A 27 4.83 -10.34 -25.38
C PHE A 27 4.51 -11.62 -26.16
N HIS A 28 5.55 -12.32 -26.59
CA HIS A 28 5.50 -13.63 -27.23
C HIS A 28 6.37 -14.59 -26.39
N ILE A 29 5.76 -15.29 -25.45
CA ILE A 29 6.48 -16.12 -24.48
C ILE A 29 5.99 -17.56 -24.58
N HIS A 30 6.92 -18.44 -24.94
CA HIS A 30 6.75 -19.90 -24.97
C HIS A 30 7.86 -20.53 -24.15
N ASN A 31 7.64 -20.70 -22.84
CA ASN A 31 8.68 -21.17 -21.94
C ASN A 31 8.13 -22.26 -20.99
N PRO A 32 8.76 -23.46 -20.95
CA PRO A 32 8.40 -24.49 -19.98
C PRO A 32 8.93 -24.15 -18.57
N LEU A 33 8.56 -22.98 -18.06
CA LEU A 33 8.93 -22.56 -16.71
C LEU A 33 8.14 -23.36 -15.69
N ASP A 34 8.86 -24.02 -14.81
CA ASP A 34 8.33 -24.65 -13.60
C ASP A 34 8.77 -23.75 -12.43
N ILE A 35 8.00 -22.67 -12.18
CA ILE A 35 8.42 -21.63 -11.23
C ILE A 35 7.95 -21.93 -9.82
N SER A 36 6.75 -22.48 -9.64
CA SER A 36 6.17 -22.62 -8.31
C SER A 36 5.00 -23.61 -8.31
N ASP A 37 4.92 -24.41 -7.26
CA ASP A 37 3.77 -25.27 -6.98
C ASP A 37 2.55 -24.51 -6.42
N LEU A 38 2.72 -23.23 -6.09
CA LEU A 38 1.71 -22.40 -5.46
C LEU A 38 1.40 -21.14 -6.30
N ALA A 39 0.11 -20.89 -6.49
CA ALA A 39 -0.35 -19.66 -7.09
C ALA A 39 0.03 -18.45 -6.21
N THR A 40 0.70 -17.47 -6.81
CA THR A 40 1.16 -16.28 -6.11
C THR A 40 0.27 -15.09 -6.49
N PRO A 41 -0.39 -14.42 -5.53
CA PRO A 41 -1.22 -13.25 -5.82
C PRO A 41 -0.38 -12.05 -6.24
N VAL A 42 -0.88 -11.32 -7.24
CA VAL A 42 -0.24 -10.10 -7.77
C VAL A 42 -0.96 -8.88 -7.22
N LEU A 43 -0.22 -7.94 -6.63
CA LEU A 43 -0.72 -6.62 -6.28
C LEU A 43 -0.12 -5.59 -7.23
N LEU A 44 -0.95 -4.67 -7.73
CA LEU A 44 -0.53 -3.60 -8.62
C LEU A 44 -0.45 -2.27 -7.87
N ALA A 45 0.68 -1.56 -7.94
CA ALA A 45 0.76 -0.19 -7.45
C ALA A 45 -0.12 0.71 -8.36
N ALA A 46 -1.32 1.07 -7.90
CA ALA A 46 -2.31 1.76 -8.70
C ALA A 46 -2.92 2.94 -7.93
N LEU A 47 -2.77 4.15 -8.47
CA LEU A 47 -3.28 5.40 -7.89
C LEU A 47 -4.36 6.03 -8.77
N ALA A 48 -4.14 6.04 -10.09
CA ALA A 48 -5.04 6.65 -11.05
C ALA A 48 -6.24 5.75 -11.39
N PRO A 49 -7.41 6.32 -11.77
CA PRO A 49 -8.62 5.55 -12.03
C PRO A 49 -8.46 4.39 -13.02
N MET A 50 -7.68 4.61 -14.10
CA MET A 50 -7.43 3.55 -15.09
C MET A 50 -6.58 2.42 -14.50
N MET A 51 -5.57 2.73 -13.69
CA MET A 51 -4.71 1.74 -13.05
C MET A 51 -5.48 0.95 -11.99
N LEU A 52 -6.34 1.61 -11.20
CA LEU A 52 -7.25 0.95 -10.25
C LEU A 52 -8.21 0.00 -10.95
N ARG A 53 -8.71 0.40 -12.13
CA ARG A 53 -9.54 -0.50 -12.95
C ARG A 53 -8.75 -1.73 -13.40
N ILE A 54 -7.54 -1.56 -13.91
CA ILE A 54 -6.67 -2.68 -14.31
C ILE A 54 -6.34 -3.58 -13.11
N ALA A 55 -6.07 -3.00 -11.94
CA ALA A 55 -5.81 -3.76 -10.72
C ALA A 55 -7.01 -4.63 -10.32
N GLY A 56 -8.23 -4.09 -10.35
CA GLY A 56 -9.45 -4.85 -10.07
C GLY A 56 -9.74 -5.94 -11.10
N GLU A 57 -9.52 -5.65 -12.38
CA GLU A 57 -9.80 -6.60 -13.48
C GLU A 57 -8.76 -7.74 -13.55
N LEU A 58 -7.49 -7.48 -13.29
CA LEU A 58 -6.39 -8.41 -13.61
C LEU A 58 -5.45 -8.74 -12.45
N ALA A 59 -5.50 -8.04 -11.33
CA ALA A 59 -4.65 -8.32 -10.17
C ALA A 59 -5.45 -8.76 -8.94
N SER A 60 -4.80 -9.22 -7.90
CA SER A 60 -5.43 -9.60 -6.63
C SER A 60 -5.75 -8.39 -5.74
N GLY A 61 -5.32 -7.20 -6.15
CA GLY A 61 -5.53 -5.97 -5.42
C GLY A 61 -4.54 -4.88 -5.79
N THR A 62 -4.46 -3.87 -4.93
CA THR A 62 -3.55 -2.73 -5.08
C THR A 62 -2.68 -2.53 -3.85
N ILE A 63 -1.50 -1.93 -4.05
CA ILE A 63 -0.66 -1.40 -2.97
C ILE A 63 -0.50 0.11 -3.16
N LEU A 64 -0.73 0.85 -2.08
CA LEU A 64 -0.78 2.30 -2.06
C LEU A 64 0.32 2.88 -1.18
N TRP A 65 0.81 4.06 -1.54
CA TRP A 65 1.63 4.93 -0.73
C TRP A 65 1.06 6.35 -0.80
N MET A 66 1.15 7.12 0.27
CA MET A 66 0.65 8.50 0.34
C MET A 66 -0.86 8.64 0.08
N ALA A 67 -1.65 7.70 0.57
CA ALA A 67 -3.10 7.76 0.57
C ALA A 67 -3.61 7.81 2.00
N ASP A 68 -4.37 8.82 2.34
CA ASP A 68 -5.10 8.89 3.60
C ASP A 68 -6.42 8.11 3.54
N GLU A 69 -7.10 8.04 4.66
CA GLU A 69 -8.33 7.27 4.80
C GLU A 69 -9.44 7.74 3.85
N ARG A 70 -9.55 9.06 3.64
CA ARG A 70 -10.57 9.61 2.74
C ARG A 70 -10.26 9.27 1.29
N ALA A 71 -9.03 9.48 0.84
CA ALA A 71 -8.61 9.10 -0.52
C ALA A 71 -8.82 7.59 -0.75
N ILE A 72 -8.54 6.75 0.23
CA ILE A 72 -8.76 5.30 0.14
C ILE A 72 -10.24 4.99 0.06
N GLY A 73 -11.06 5.48 0.99
CA GLY A 73 -12.48 5.16 1.11
C GLY A 73 -13.34 5.72 -0.01
N GLU A 74 -13.04 6.93 -0.51
CA GLU A 74 -13.88 7.61 -1.50
C GLU A 74 -13.35 7.49 -2.94
N HIS A 75 -12.04 7.29 -3.13
CA HIS A 75 -11.45 7.21 -4.47
C HIS A 75 -10.99 5.79 -4.82
N VAL A 76 -10.20 5.12 -3.97
CA VAL A 76 -9.56 3.85 -4.32
C VAL A 76 -10.53 2.67 -4.22
N VAL A 77 -11.07 2.43 -3.03
CA VAL A 77 -11.89 1.25 -2.72
C VAL A 77 -13.11 1.12 -3.66
N PRO A 78 -13.92 2.17 -3.89
CA PRO A 78 -15.09 2.02 -4.77
C PRO A 78 -14.71 1.66 -6.21
N ARG A 79 -13.60 2.17 -6.71
CA ARG A 79 -13.16 1.95 -8.09
C ARG A 79 -12.60 0.56 -8.32
N ILE A 80 -11.73 0.11 -7.43
CA ILE A 80 -11.11 -1.21 -7.58
C ILE A 80 -12.13 -2.32 -7.34
N THR A 81 -13.02 -2.16 -6.33
CA THR A 81 -14.08 -3.12 -6.04
C THR A 81 -15.05 -3.27 -7.21
N LYS A 82 -15.54 -2.15 -7.75
CA LYS A 82 -16.42 -2.16 -8.93
C LYS A 82 -15.76 -2.83 -10.14
N ALA A 83 -14.46 -2.60 -10.35
CA ALA A 83 -13.72 -3.22 -11.44
C ALA A 83 -13.60 -4.73 -11.27
N ALA A 84 -13.32 -5.20 -10.03
CA ALA A 84 -13.26 -6.62 -9.70
C ALA A 84 -14.63 -7.31 -9.86
N GLU A 85 -15.69 -6.71 -9.36
CA GLU A 85 -17.07 -7.19 -9.51
C GLU A 85 -17.47 -7.33 -10.98
N ASN A 86 -17.22 -6.30 -11.81
CA ASN A 86 -17.51 -6.33 -13.23
C ASN A 86 -16.73 -7.42 -13.99
N ALA A 87 -15.56 -7.80 -13.49
CA ALA A 87 -14.73 -8.87 -14.03
C ALA A 87 -15.03 -10.26 -13.41
N GLY A 88 -16.03 -10.35 -12.52
CA GLY A 88 -16.38 -11.60 -11.83
C GLY A 88 -15.29 -12.11 -10.89
N ARG A 89 -14.47 -11.21 -10.34
CA ARG A 89 -13.33 -11.55 -9.46
C ARG A 89 -13.70 -11.38 -7.99
N PRO A 90 -12.99 -12.06 -7.08
CA PRO A 90 -13.13 -11.85 -5.64
C PRO A 90 -12.86 -10.39 -5.24
N ALA A 91 -13.30 -10.02 -4.03
CA ALA A 91 -13.00 -8.73 -3.45
C ALA A 91 -11.48 -8.48 -3.44
N PRO A 92 -11.02 -7.31 -3.95
CA PRO A 92 -9.61 -7.03 -4.09
C PRO A 92 -8.97 -6.69 -2.74
N ARG A 93 -7.71 -7.06 -2.56
CA ARG A 93 -6.91 -6.58 -1.45
C ARG A 93 -6.53 -5.11 -1.66
N VAL A 94 -6.64 -4.32 -0.60
CA VAL A 94 -6.20 -2.92 -0.57
C VAL A 94 -5.13 -2.79 0.49
N VAL A 95 -3.88 -2.75 0.06
CA VAL A 95 -2.71 -2.63 0.94
C VAL A 95 -2.34 -1.15 1.05
N ALA A 96 -2.34 -0.60 2.26
CA ALA A 96 -1.90 0.78 2.50
C ALA A 96 -0.51 0.82 3.14
N GLY A 97 0.41 1.55 2.51
CA GLY A 97 1.69 1.92 3.09
C GLY A 97 1.49 3.06 4.09
N VAL A 98 1.63 2.79 5.38
CA VAL A 98 1.42 3.77 6.45
C VAL A 98 2.71 4.00 7.23
N PRO A 99 3.25 5.23 7.27
CA PRO A 99 4.33 5.55 8.18
C PRO A 99 3.83 5.56 9.62
N VAL A 100 4.62 5.00 10.55
CA VAL A 100 4.26 4.90 11.97
C VAL A 100 5.43 5.32 12.85
N ALA A 101 5.14 6.13 13.88
CA ALA A 101 6.10 6.53 14.91
C ALA A 101 5.45 6.57 16.30
N LEU A 102 5.99 5.82 17.26
CA LEU A 102 5.63 6.02 18.67
C LEU A 102 6.39 7.21 19.24
N CYS A 103 5.66 8.14 19.84
CA CYS A 103 6.21 9.29 20.55
C CYS A 103 5.20 9.82 21.59
N PRO A 104 5.61 10.69 22.52
CA PRO A 104 4.70 11.49 23.32
C PRO A 104 3.73 12.27 22.43
N ASN A 105 2.49 12.47 22.88
CA ASN A 105 1.49 13.18 22.07
C ASN A 105 1.86 14.66 21.81
N GLU A 106 2.64 15.26 22.69
CA GLU A 106 3.21 16.61 22.51
C GLU A 106 4.27 16.70 21.40
N ASP A 107 4.86 15.58 20.99
CA ASP A 107 5.91 15.52 19.96
C ASP A 107 5.38 15.15 18.57
N VAL A 108 4.06 14.98 18.41
CA VAL A 108 3.44 14.54 17.15
C VAL A 108 3.74 15.50 15.99
N ASP A 109 3.71 16.82 16.22
CA ASP A 109 3.97 17.79 15.17
C ASP A 109 5.43 17.74 14.71
N ALA A 110 6.37 17.57 15.64
CA ALA A 110 7.79 17.38 15.29
C ALA A 110 8.01 16.05 14.52
N ALA A 111 7.26 15.00 14.87
CA ALA A 111 7.31 13.73 14.15
C ALA A 111 6.76 13.87 12.72
N ARG A 112 5.71 14.66 12.49
CA ARG A 112 5.17 14.97 11.16
C ARG A 112 6.16 15.76 10.31
N GLU A 113 6.77 16.80 10.87
CA GLU A 113 7.81 17.55 10.18
C GLU A 113 8.99 16.64 9.77
N TRP A 114 9.40 15.75 10.67
CA TRP A 114 10.44 14.77 10.37
C TRP A 114 10.01 13.78 9.28
N ALA A 115 8.75 13.34 9.26
CA ALA A 115 8.21 12.48 8.21
C ALA A 115 8.31 13.17 6.84
N ASN A 116 7.98 14.45 6.74
CA ASN A 116 8.08 15.24 5.52
C ASN A 116 9.53 15.34 5.03
N VAL A 117 10.49 15.54 5.93
CA VAL A 117 11.91 15.54 5.57
C VAL A 117 12.40 14.17 5.12
N ALA A 118 12.01 13.10 5.83
CA ALA A 118 12.54 11.77 5.60
C ALA A 118 11.86 11.01 4.46
N LEU A 119 10.60 11.29 4.18
CA LEU A 119 9.74 10.51 3.28
C LEU A 119 9.07 11.33 2.17
N GLY A 120 9.08 12.66 2.25
CA GLY A 120 8.30 13.56 1.38
C GLY A 120 8.73 13.62 -0.08
N HIS A 121 9.82 12.95 -0.47
CA HIS A 121 10.28 12.99 -1.87
C HIS A 121 9.28 12.42 -2.88
N ALA A 122 8.35 11.57 -2.46
CA ALA A 122 7.30 11.04 -3.33
C ALA A 122 6.28 12.10 -3.76
N GLU A 123 6.09 13.16 -2.96
CA GLU A 123 5.14 14.27 -3.22
C GLU A 123 5.46 15.05 -4.50
N TYR A 124 6.70 14.99 -4.98
CA TYR A 124 7.08 15.63 -6.24
C TYR A 124 6.50 14.93 -7.47
N SER A 125 6.00 13.69 -7.33
CA SER A 125 5.37 12.99 -8.44
C SER A 125 3.94 13.48 -8.67
N PRO A 126 3.57 13.87 -9.91
CA PRO A 126 2.21 14.33 -10.24
C PRO A 126 1.13 13.29 -9.92
N ASN A 127 1.47 12.00 -9.88
CA ASN A 127 0.51 10.95 -9.55
C ASN A 127 0.14 10.95 -8.07
N TYR A 128 1.11 11.21 -7.19
CA TYR A 128 0.85 11.35 -5.76
C TYR A 128 0.13 12.66 -5.43
N GLN A 129 0.48 13.76 -6.09
CA GLN A 129 -0.24 15.03 -5.93
C GLN A 129 -1.73 14.88 -6.24
N ARG A 130 -2.07 14.22 -7.37
CA ARG A 130 -3.47 13.92 -7.71
C ARG A 130 -4.16 13.00 -6.72
N LEU A 131 -3.42 12.08 -6.07
CA LEU A 131 -3.99 11.22 -5.05
C LEU A 131 -4.31 12.02 -3.78
N LEU A 132 -3.41 12.90 -3.34
CA LEU A 132 -3.63 13.82 -2.21
C LEU A 132 -4.86 14.72 -2.43
N GLU A 133 -5.13 15.18 -3.67
CA GLU A 133 -6.34 15.96 -4.01
C GLU A 133 -7.66 15.22 -3.71
N HIS A 134 -7.64 13.90 -3.57
CA HIS A 134 -8.80 13.09 -3.21
C HIS A 134 -8.97 12.87 -1.70
N GLY A 135 -7.99 13.27 -0.90
CA GLY A 135 -7.94 13.10 0.54
C GLY A 135 -8.01 14.41 1.31
N ASP A 136 -7.70 14.33 2.58
CA ASP A 136 -7.56 15.47 3.50
C ASP A 136 -6.08 15.77 3.79
N ALA A 137 -5.18 14.80 3.51
CA ALA A 137 -3.74 14.96 3.69
C ALA A 137 -3.15 15.89 2.63
N THR A 138 -2.26 16.77 3.05
CA THR A 138 -1.49 17.67 2.17
C THR A 138 -0.08 17.17 1.90
N ASP A 139 0.45 16.35 2.81
CA ASP A 139 1.79 15.79 2.74
C ASP A 139 1.88 14.42 3.46
N VAL A 140 3.07 13.81 3.48
CA VAL A 140 3.27 12.51 4.13
C VAL A 140 3.18 12.58 5.65
N GLY A 141 3.46 13.74 6.25
CA GLY A 141 3.31 13.96 7.69
C GLY A 141 1.87 13.85 8.15
N ASP A 142 0.91 14.28 7.32
CA ASP A 142 -0.53 14.14 7.60
C ASP A 142 -0.99 12.67 7.59
N ILE A 143 -0.29 11.80 6.85
CA ILE A 143 -0.59 10.36 6.78
C ILE A 143 0.06 9.60 7.93
N LEU A 144 1.08 10.17 8.59
CA LEU A 144 1.80 9.53 9.68
C LEU A 144 0.87 9.14 10.83
N ALA A 145 0.90 7.88 11.22
CA ALA A 145 0.31 7.42 12.48
C ALA A 145 1.32 7.65 13.61
N ALA A 146 1.19 8.76 14.33
CA ALA A 146 2.10 9.18 15.39
C ALA A 146 1.38 9.44 16.71
N GLY A 147 2.14 9.36 17.80
CA GLY A 147 1.69 9.59 19.17
C GLY A 147 1.92 8.39 20.08
N GLY A 148 1.22 8.37 21.22
CA GLY A 148 1.21 7.20 22.11
C GLY A 148 0.48 6.02 21.50
N GLU A 149 0.65 4.84 22.08
CA GLU A 149 0.09 3.56 21.59
C GLU A 149 -1.39 3.66 21.20
N ALA A 150 -2.23 4.23 22.06
CA ALA A 150 -3.66 4.37 21.80
C ALA A 150 -3.96 5.26 20.58
N ALA A 151 -3.18 6.31 20.35
CA ALA A 151 -3.33 7.21 19.21
C ALA A 151 -2.96 6.49 17.90
N VAL A 152 -1.88 5.73 17.91
CA VAL A 152 -1.44 4.93 16.77
C VAL A 152 -2.47 3.85 16.44
N VAL A 153 -2.95 3.08 17.43
CA VAL A 153 -3.99 2.06 17.21
C VAL A 153 -5.24 2.68 16.60
N LYS A 154 -5.72 3.80 17.15
CA LYS A 154 -6.88 4.51 16.62
C LYS A 154 -6.68 4.89 15.15
N ARG A 155 -5.48 5.40 14.78
CA ARG A 155 -5.17 5.78 13.41
C ARG A 155 -5.10 4.56 12.48
N LEU A 156 -4.53 3.44 12.91
CA LEU A 156 -4.50 2.21 12.12
C LEU A 156 -5.91 1.65 11.89
N HIS A 157 -6.78 1.71 12.89
CA HIS A 157 -8.18 1.32 12.73
C HIS A 157 -8.94 2.22 11.75
N SER A 158 -8.67 3.53 11.68
CA SER A 158 -9.33 4.39 10.69
C SER A 158 -8.98 4.01 9.25
N PHE A 159 -7.77 3.52 8.99
CA PHE A 159 -7.41 2.94 7.70
C PHE A 159 -8.22 1.68 7.39
N ARG A 160 -8.37 0.77 8.37
CA ARG A 160 -9.22 -0.42 8.21
C ARG A 160 -10.67 -0.02 7.90
N ASP A 161 -11.22 0.94 8.65
CA ASP A 161 -12.60 1.40 8.49
C ASP A 161 -12.82 2.09 7.12
N ALA A 162 -11.77 2.62 6.50
CA ALA A 162 -11.77 3.13 5.13
C ALA A 162 -11.69 2.02 4.06
N GLY A 163 -11.55 0.75 4.45
CA GLY A 163 -11.53 -0.40 3.55
C GLY A 163 -10.14 -0.95 3.21
N VAL A 164 -9.12 -0.59 3.99
CA VAL A 164 -7.80 -1.22 3.92
C VAL A 164 -7.90 -2.65 4.45
N THR A 165 -7.40 -3.61 3.69
CA THR A 165 -7.36 -5.02 4.09
C THR A 165 -6.04 -5.41 4.73
N ASP A 166 -4.97 -4.70 4.39
CA ASP A 166 -3.61 -4.99 4.84
C ASP A 166 -2.84 -3.69 5.06
N LEU A 167 -2.07 -3.61 6.13
CA LEU A 167 -1.20 -2.48 6.43
C LEU A 167 0.26 -2.84 6.14
N ALA A 168 0.88 -2.12 5.21
CA ALA A 168 2.32 -2.17 4.97
C ALA A 168 3.00 -1.06 5.80
N VAL A 169 3.27 -1.36 7.06
CA VAL A 169 3.77 -0.37 8.00
C VAL A 169 5.23 -0.01 7.72
N ARG A 170 5.52 1.29 7.62
CA ARG A 170 6.86 1.83 7.56
C ARG A 170 7.21 2.54 8.86
N VAL A 171 8.00 1.91 9.72
CA VAL A 171 8.44 2.54 10.97
C VAL A 171 9.35 3.73 10.66
N LEU A 172 8.97 4.91 11.16
CA LEU A 172 9.74 6.14 11.13
C LEU A 172 10.50 6.27 12.46
N PRO A 173 11.82 6.03 12.49
CA PRO A 173 12.58 6.16 13.72
C PRO A 173 12.71 7.63 14.13
N LEU A 174 12.42 7.92 15.39
CA LEU A 174 12.59 9.25 15.98
C LEU A 174 13.83 9.26 16.89
N GLY A 175 14.50 10.40 16.98
CA GLY A 175 15.66 10.59 17.82
C GLY A 175 16.70 11.54 17.23
N ARG A 176 17.50 12.15 18.08
CA ARG A 176 18.53 13.14 17.73
C ARG A 176 19.78 12.50 17.15
N ASP A 177 20.09 11.30 17.59
CA ASP A 177 21.25 10.54 17.13
C ASP A 177 20.87 9.14 16.64
N ARG A 178 21.88 8.37 16.24
CA ARG A 178 21.70 7.02 15.69
C ARG A 178 21.16 6.04 16.73
N ASP A 179 21.64 6.12 17.97
CA ASP A 179 21.28 5.15 19.00
C ASP A 179 19.84 5.38 19.48
N GLU A 180 19.43 6.63 19.66
CA GLU A 180 18.03 7.00 19.93
C GLU A 180 17.11 6.49 18.82
N ARG A 181 17.48 6.66 17.55
CA ARG A 181 16.68 6.15 16.41
C ARG A 181 16.59 4.63 16.35
N ILE A 182 17.66 3.92 16.69
CA ILE A 182 17.65 2.46 16.79
C ILE A 182 16.67 2.02 17.89
N ALA A 183 16.76 2.64 19.06
CA ALA A 183 15.90 2.34 20.21
C ALA A 183 14.41 2.65 19.87
N SER A 184 14.12 3.81 19.29
CA SER A 184 12.77 4.20 18.86
C SER A 184 12.21 3.19 17.87
N ARG A 185 13.00 2.77 16.86
CA ARG A 185 12.58 1.76 15.89
C ARG A 185 12.28 0.42 16.55
N ALA A 186 13.13 -0.04 17.44
CA ALA A 186 12.94 -1.31 18.14
C ALA A 186 11.66 -1.29 19.00
N HIS A 187 11.43 -0.20 19.72
CA HIS A 187 10.22 0.00 20.53
C HIS A 187 8.95 -0.01 19.67
N THR A 188 8.94 0.78 18.59
CA THR A 188 7.77 0.82 17.67
C THR A 188 7.50 -0.55 17.04
N LEU A 189 8.54 -1.29 16.62
CA LEU A 189 8.37 -2.64 16.07
C LEU A 189 7.84 -3.64 17.09
N ALA A 190 8.29 -3.59 18.34
CA ALA A 190 7.81 -4.46 19.40
C ALA A 190 6.32 -4.20 19.68
N PHE A 191 5.92 -2.94 19.75
CA PHE A 191 4.52 -2.54 19.90
C PHE A 191 3.66 -3.03 18.72
N LEU A 192 4.07 -2.77 17.48
CA LEU A 192 3.32 -3.21 16.29
C LEU A 192 3.20 -4.74 16.22
N GLY A 193 4.25 -5.46 16.62
CA GLY A 193 4.21 -6.92 16.73
C GLY A 193 3.19 -7.44 17.74
N SER A 194 2.93 -6.69 18.82
CA SER A 194 1.90 -7.06 19.79
C SER A 194 0.47 -6.87 19.28
N LEU A 195 0.28 -6.04 18.25
CA LEU A 195 -1.04 -5.77 17.65
C LEU A 195 -1.43 -6.80 16.57
N CYS A 196 -0.48 -7.57 16.02
CA CYS A 196 -0.75 -8.48 14.90
C CYS A 196 -1.92 -9.46 15.11
N PRO A 197 -2.24 -9.94 16.32
CA PRO A 197 -3.42 -10.78 16.57
C PRO A 197 -4.74 -10.00 16.56
N GLU A 198 -4.73 -8.67 16.63
CA GLU A 198 -5.89 -7.82 16.87
C GLU A 198 -6.28 -6.95 15.66
N LEU A 199 -5.38 -6.81 14.70
CA LEU A 199 -5.57 -6.06 13.45
C LEU A 199 -6.06 -6.96 12.33
#